data_11f1e7412d2a4fd1d584fafd05a558b6
#
_entry.id   11f1e7412d2a4fd1d584fafd05a558b6
#
_cell.length_a   1.000
_cell.length_b   1.000
_cell.length_c   1.000
_cell.angle_alpha   90.00
_cell.angle_beta   90.00
_cell.angle_gamma   90.00
#
_symmetry.space_group_name_H-M   'P 1'
#
loop_
_entity.id
_entity.type
_entity.pdbx_description
1 polymer ?
#
loop_
_entity_poly.entity_id
_entity_poly.type
_entity_poly.pdbx_seq_one_letter_code
_entity_poly.pdbx_strand_id
1 'polypeptide(L)'
;LAWPEGMCEPANAWYDSLLLRILRHTPRRKLSKNGQYRVGHSALILVNSETNKLHYMDFGRYQTPVDFGRVRDAETDPDIGISILAKIKHDNITNINDILIEIANNEATHGEGVLYASVLRGVNFNKSFSFAKQMQEKGAISYGPFVRKGANCSRFVSKIIRKSGVSIY
;
A
#
# COMPACT_ATOMS: atom_id res chain seq x y z
N LEU A 1 4.93 -4.96 -0.15
CA LEU A 1 3.97 -5.66 0.71
C LEU A 1 2.66 -5.87 -0.03
N ALA A 2 2.04 -7.01 0.16
CA ALA A 2 0.72 -7.31 -0.39
C ALA A 2 -0.07 -8.25 0.52
N TRP A 3 -1.34 -7.94 0.72
CA TRP A 3 -2.34 -8.77 1.37
C TRP A 3 -3.44 -9.10 0.36
N PRO A 4 -3.41 -10.30 -0.26
CA PRO A 4 -4.39 -10.65 -1.30
C PRO A 4 -5.83 -10.75 -0.80
N GLU A 5 -6.00 -10.90 0.52
CA GLU A 5 -7.30 -11.09 1.15
C GLU A 5 -7.98 -9.80 1.60
N GLY A 6 -7.30 -8.66 1.48
CA GLY A 6 -7.82 -7.36 1.89
C GLY A 6 -9.18 -7.04 1.25
N MET A 7 -10.11 -6.60 2.08
CA MET A 7 -11.47 -6.25 1.69
C MET A 7 -11.57 -4.78 1.30
N CYS A 8 -12.44 -4.47 0.38
CA CYS A 8 -12.71 -3.09 -0.05
C CYS A 8 -14.22 -2.85 -0.15
N GLU A 9 -14.65 -1.70 0.32
CA GLU A 9 -16.02 -1.23 0.07
C GLU A 9 -16.15 -0.74 -1.38
N PRO A 10 -17.26 -1.06 -2.06
CA PRO A 10 -17.51 -0.50 -3.39
C PRO A 10 -17.62 1.02 -3.30
N ALA A 11 -16.98 1.72 -4.23
CA ALA A 11 -17.25 3.12 -4.48
C ALA A 11 -18.44 3.23 -5.43
N ASN A 12 -19.05 4.42 -5.51
CA ASN A 12 -20.13 4.69 -6.47
C ASN A 12 -19.62 4.96 -7.90
N ALA A 13 -18.42 4.47 -8.23
CA ALA A 13 -17.83 4.66 -9.54
C ALA A 13 -18.44 3.67 -10.56
N TRP A 14 -18.59 4.11 -11.81
CA TRP A 14 -19.17 3.29 -12.89
C TRP A 14 -18.44 1.94 -13.07
N TYR A 15 -17.14 1.89 -12.83
CA TYR A 15 -16.34 0.66 -12.94
C TYR A 15 -16.55 -0.30 -11.76
N ASP A 16 -17.00 0.17 -10.58
CA ASP A 16 -17.30 -0.70 -9.45
C ASP A 16 -18.52 -1.57 -9.74
N SER A 17 -19.56 -1.01 -10.36
CA SER A 17 -20.74 -1.78 -10.77
C SER A 17 -20.40 -2.80 -11.85
N LEU A 18 -19.51 -2.45 -12.80
CA LEU A 18 -19.01 -3.39 -13.80
C LEU A 18 -18.15 -4.48 -13.17
N LEU A 19 -17.24 -4.12 -12.26
CA LEU A 19 -16.37 -5.04 -11.55
C LEU A 19 -17.19 -6.01 -10.67
N LEU A 20 -18.18 -5.51 -9.93
CA LEU A 20 -19.11 -6.32 -9.15
C LEU A 20 -19.90 -7.29 -10.02
N ARG A 21 -20.35 -6.85 -11.21
CA ARG A 21 -21.07 -7.70 -12.19
C ARG A 21 -20.16 -8.84 -12.69
N ILE A 22 -18.90 -8.54 -13.02
CA ILE A 22 -17.92 -9.55 -13.44
C ILE A 22 -17.59 -10.50 -12.29
N LEU A 23 -17.38 -9.98 -11.08
CA LEU A 23 -17.01 -10.79 -9.91
C LEU A 23 -18.13 -11.71 -9.42
N ARG A 24 -19.41 -11.34 -9.64
CA ARG A 24 -20.56 -12.22 -9.34
C ARG A 24 -20.52 -13.54 -10.13
N HIS A 25 -19.91 -13.54 -11.30
CA HIS A 25 -19.83 -14.72 -12.18
C HIS A 25 -18.54 -15.53 -11.99
N THR A 26 -17.62 -15.10 -11.10
CA THR A 26 -16.38 -15.83 -10.84
C THR A 26 -16.50 -16.70 -9.58
N PRO A 27 -16.30 -18.03 -9.68
CA PRO A 27 -16.51 -18.96 -8.54
C PRO A 27 -15.53 -18.76 -7.37
N ARG A 28 -14.46 -18.00 -7.55
CA ARG A 28 -13.35 -17.88 -6.58
C ARG A 28 -13.41 -16.65 -5.67
N ARG A 29 -14.34 -15.72 -5.89
CA ARG A 29 -14.46 -14.51 -5.05
C ARG A 29 -15.85 -14.42 -4.45
N LYS A 30 -15.98 -14.86 -3.21
CA LYS A 30 -17.19 -14.63 -2.42
C LYS A 30 -17.23 -13.13 -2.09
N LEU A 31 -18.32 -12.45 -2.50
CA LEU A 31 -18.69 -11.17 -1.91
C LEU A 31 -18.91 -11.38 -0.41
N SER A 32 -18.46 -10.47 0.44
CA SER A 32 -18.80 -10.53 1.85
C SER A 32 -20.30 -10.26 2.03
N LYS A 33 -20.88 -10.68 3.16
CA LYS A 33 -22.29 -10.44 3.50
C LYS A 33 -22.68 -8.95 3.48
N ASN A 34 -21.69 -8.04 3.59
CA ASN A 34 -21.87 -6.59 3.69
C ASN A 34 -21.65 -5.86 2.35
N GLY A 35 -21.59 -6.56 1.22
CA GLY A 35 -21.38 -5.94 -0.08
C GLY A 35 -19.92 -5.54 -0.38
N GLN A 36 -19.01 -5.72 0.55
CA GLN A 36 -17.57 -5.55 0.33
C GLN A 36 -17.05 -6.61 -0.64
N TYR A 37 -16.02 -6.32 -1.38
CA TYR A 37 -15.37 -7.28 -2.27
C TYR A 37 -13.87 -7.36 -2.02
N ARG A 38 -13.34 -8.57 -2.22
CA ARG A 38 -11.93 -8.84 -2.00
C ARG A 38 -11.10 -8.35 -3.19
N VAL A 39 -10.25 -7.36 -2.96
CA VAL A 39 -9.34 -6.81 -3.99
C VAL A 39 -7.88 -6.86 -3.57
N GLY A 40 -7.63 -7.18 -2.30
CA GLY A 40 -6.32 -7.12 -1.70
C GLY A 40 -5.88 -5.69 -1.39
N HIS A 41 -4.84 -5.58 -0.56
CA HIS A 41 -4.17 -4.33 -0.22
C HIS A 41 -2.70 -4.41 -0.57
N SER A 42 -2.10 -3.28 -0.93
CA SER A 42 -0.67 -3.17 -1.22
C SER A 42 -0.10 -1.94 -0.54
N ALA A 43 1.06 -2.12 0.09
CA ALA A 43 1.82 -1.06 0.74
C ALA A 43 3.30 -1.19 0.42
N LEU A 44 4.10 -0.23 0.85
CA LEU A 44 5.55 -0.30 0.77
C LEU A 44 6.18 0.15 2.09
N ILE A 45 7.41 -0.32 2.32
CA ILE A 45 8.29 0.20 3.34
C ILE A 45 9.52 0.75 2.64
N LEU A 46 9.81 2.03 2.85
CA LEU A 46 11.05 2.63 2.45
C LEU A 46 12.04 2.52 3.61
N VAL A 47 13.17 1.89 3.35
CA VAL A 47 14.23 1.71 4.35
C VAL A 47 15.28 2.79 4.13
N ASN A 48 15.48 3.64 5.14
CA ASN A 48 16.57 4.59 5.14
C ASN A 48 17.83 3.91 5.69
N SER A 49 18.79 3.62 4.82
CA SER A 49 20.02 2.92 5.19
C SER A 49 20.97 3.75 6.07
N GLU A 50 20.83 5.08 6.09
CA GLU A 50 21.67 5.94 6.94
C GLU A 50 21.18 5.95 8.40
N THR A 51 19.86 5.90 8.61
CA THR A 51 19.24 5.96 9.93
C THR A 51 18.68 4.63 10.40
N ASN A 52 18.63 3.63 9.52
CA ASN A 52 17.95 2.33 9.71
C ASN A 52 16.45 2.43 9.98
N LYS A 53 15.84 3.61 9.80
CA LYS A 53 14.40 3.81 9.98
C LYS A 53 13.60 3.20 8.84
N LEU A 54 12.45 2.69 9.22
CA LEU A 54 11.47 2.08 8.31
C LEU A 54 10.27 3.02 8.17
N HIS A 55 9.94 3.38 6.93
CA HIS A 55 8.82 4.25 6.62
C HIS A 55 7.76 3.42 5.88
N TYR A 56 6.76 2.96 6.64
CA TYR A 56 5.58 2.36 6.05
C TYR A 56 4.75 3.43 5.35
N MET A 57 4.33 3.15 4.14
CA MET A 57 3.46 4.05 3.38
C MET A 57 2.48 3.24 2.55
N ASP A 58 1.23 3.66 2.57
CA ASP A 58 0.19 3.08 1.74
C ASP A 58 -0.72 4.16 1.13
N PHE A 59 -1.66 3.74 0.32
CA PHE A 59 -2.68 4.59 -0.29
C PHE A 59 -4.04 3.89 -0.23
N GLY A 60 -5.01 4.57 0.33
CA GLY A 60 -6.35 4.03 0.48
C GLY A 60 -7.41 5.10 0.73
N ARG A 61 -8.65 4.65 0.92
CA ARG A 61 -9.81 5.50 1.21
C ARG A 61 -9.92 5.80 2.71
N TYR A 62 -8.89 6.35 3.27
CA TYR A 62 -8.78 6.62 4.69
C TYR A 62 -9.27 8.02 5.01
N GLN A 63 -10.47 8.15 5.62
CA GLN A 63 -11.03 9.45 6.03
C GLN A 63 -11.00 10.48 4.88
N THR A 64 -11.36 10.06 3.67
CA THR A 64 -11.43 10.89 2.48
C THR A 64 -12.86 10.98 1.98
N PRO A 65 -13.21 12.01 1.18
CA PRO A 65 -14.49 12.03 0.48
C PRO A 65 -14.67 10.78 -0.40
N VAL A 66 -15.93 10.45 -0.70
CA VAL A 66 -16.26 9.35 -1.61
C VAL A 66 -15.49 9.52 -2.93
N ASP A 67 -14.98 8.43 -3.50
CA ASP A 67 -14.17 8.39 -4.72
C ASP A 67 -12.77 8.98 -4.60
N PHE A 68 -12.31 9.31 -3.40
CA PHE A 68 -10.95 9.76 -3.15
C PHE A 68 -10.20 8.80 -2.22
N GLY A 69 -8.88 8.91 -2.25
CA GLY A 69 -7.96 8.27 -1.33
C GLY A 69 -6.82 9.22 -0.98
N ARG A 70 -6.06 8.88 0.04
CA ARG A 70 -4.86 9.61 0.45
C ARG A 70 -3.69 8.67 0.73
N VAL A 71 -2.49 9.22 0.72
CA VAL A 71 -1.30 8.54 1.20
C VAL A 71 -1.25 8.66 2.72
N ARG A 72 -0.93 7.56 3.39
CA ARG A 72 -0.63 7.54 4.83
C ARG A 72 0.82 7.19 5.09
N ASP A 73 1.35 7.72 6.17
CA ASP A 73 2.56 7.30 6.88
C ASP A 73 2.40 7.60 8.37
N ALA A 74 3.42 7.29 9.17
CA ALA A 74 3.38 7.51 10.63
C ALA A 74 3.25 8.99 11.04
N GLU A 75 3.46 9.93 10.14
CA GLU A 75 3.31 11.37 10.40
C GLU A 75 1.85 11.79 10.35
N THR A 76 1.08 11.24 9.41
CA THR A 76 -0.36 11.50 9.29
C THR A 76 -1.23 10.52 10.07
N ASP A 77 -0.75 9.30 10.29
CA ASP A 77 -1.43 8.21 10.97
C ASP A 77 -0.41 7.47 11.86
N PRO A 78 -0.17 7.95 13.10
CA PRO A 78 0.89 7.42 13.97
C PRO A 78 0.79 5.92 14.28
N ASP A 79 -0.41 5.36 14.22
CA ASP A 79 -0.73 3.96 14.48
C ASP A 79 -0.16 2.98 13.43
N ILE A 80 0.19 3.46 12.22
CA ILE A 80 0.89 2.65 11.21
C ILE A 80 2.42 2.75 11.30
N GLY A 81 2.92 3.42 12.32
CA GLY A 81 4.36 3.53 12.57
C GLY A 81 5.01 2.18 12.87
N ILE A 82 6.24 1.98 12.38
CA ILE A 82 7.04 0.79 12.68
C ILE A 82 8.03 1.16 13.78
N SER A 83 8.03 0.39 14.88
CA SER A 83 8.89 0.63 16.03
C SER A 83 10.29 0.03 15.86
N ILE A 84 10.41 -1.05 15.10
CA ILE A 84 11.65 -1.77 14.85
C ILE A 84 12.53 -0.98 13.88
N LEU A 85 13.83 -0.93 14.15
CA LEU A 85 14.82 -0.45 13.17
C LEU A 85 15.31 -1.60 12.30
N ALA A 86 15.65 -1.31 11.05
CA ALA A 86 16.30 -2.29 10.17
C ALA A 86 17.70 -2.63 10.69
N LYS A 87 18.05 -3.91 10.69
CA LYS A 87 19.43 -4.38 10.91
C LYS A 87 20.03 -4.73 9.55
N ILE A 88 20.87 -3.82 9.02
CA ILE A 88 21.44 -3.96 7.69
C ILE A 88 22.86 -4.52 7.80
N LYS A 89 23.14 -5.63 7.09
CA LYS A 89 24.46 -6.22 6.98
C LYS A 89 24.68 -6.67 5.52
N HIS A 90 25.76 -6.18 4.88
CA HIS A 90 26.08 -6.47 3.48
C HIS A 90 24.87 -6.29 2.55
N ASP A 91 24.22 -5.13 2.63
CA ASP A 91 23.02 -4.75 1.87
C ASP A 91 21.79 -5.67 2.07
N ASN A 92 21.81 -6.49 3.12
CA ASN A 92 20.67 -7.33 3.49
C ASN A 92 20.07 -6.87 4.81
N ILE A 93 18.74 -6.90 4.88
CA ILE A 93 17.99 -6.68 6.12
C ILE A 93 17.95 -8.00 6.87
N THR A 94 18.69 -8.12 7.96
CA THR A 94 18.87 -9.38 8.70
C THR A 94 17.70 -9.70 9.63
N ASN A 95 16.91 -8.70 10.02
CA ASN A 95 15.73 -8.85 10.89
C ASN A 95 14.41 -8.65 10.14
N ILE A 96 14.37 -9.02 8.86
CA ILE A 96 13.19 -8.83 8.02
C ILE A 96 11.95 -9.53 8.58
N ASN A 97 12.11 -10.70 9.19
CA ASN A 97 11.00 -11.45 9.79
C ASN A 97 10.36 -10.68 10.95
N ASP A 98 11.17 -10.08 11.83
CA ASP A 98 10.65 -9.29 12.96
C ASP A 98 9.84 -8.09 12.45
N ILE A 99 10.34 -7.41 11.41
CA ILE A 99 9.67 -6.29 10.76
C ILE A 99 8.32 -6.73 10.14
N LEU A 100 8.32 -7.86 9.44
CA LEU A 100 7.10 -8.37 8.81
C LEU A 100 6.06 -8.86 9.84
N ILE A 101 6.51 -9.42 10.97
CA ILE A 101 5.63 -9.81 12.07
C ILE A 101 4.98 -8.56 12.70
N GLU A 102 5.75 -7.49 12.98
CA GLU A 102 5.19 -6.24 13.49
C GLU A 102 4.10 -5.70 12.56
N ILE A 103 4.37 -5.66 11.26
CA ILE A 103 3.41 -5.16 10.26
C ILE A 103 2.19 -6.06 10.13
N ALA A 104 2.38 -7.38 10.12
CA ALA A 104 1.26 -8.33 10.00
C ALA A 104 0.31 -8.28 11.20
N ASN A 105 0.83 -7.93 12.38
CA ASN A 105 0.07 -7.79 13.61
C ASN A 105 -0.52 -6.37 13.82
N ASN A 106 -0.17 -5.42 12.96
CA ASN A 106 -0.68 -4.06 13.07
C ASN A 106 -2.02 -3.91 12.32
N GLU A 107 -3.12 -3.88 13.05
CA GLU A 107 -4.47 -3.76 12.51
C GLU A 107 -4.68 -2.45 11.72
N ALA A 108 -3.96 -1.38 12.05
CA ALA A 108 -4.07 -0.09 11.36
C ALA A 108 -3.59 -0.17 9.90
N THR A 109 -2.84 -1.19 9.51
CA THR A 109 -2.47 -1.43 8.12
C THR A 109 -3.63 -1.89 7.24
N HIS A 110 -4.74 -2.32 7.86
CA HIS A 110 -5.91 -2.92 7.19
C HIS A 110 -5.53 -4.12 6.30
N GLY A 111 -4.42 -4.76 6.59
CA GLY A 111 -4.01 -6.00 5.96
C GLY A 111 -4.78 -7.18 6.55
N GLU A 112 -5.34 -8.04 5.68
CA GLU A 112 -6.04 -9.24 6.11
C GLU A 112 -5.38 -10.49 5.52
N GLY A 113 -5.34 -11.56 6.32
CA GLY A 113 -4.82 -12.85 5.91
C GLY A 113 -3.30 -12.88 5.77
N VAL A 114 -2.80 -13.54 4.73
CA VAL A 114 -1.36 -13.75 4.55
C VAL A 114 -0.68 -12.49 3.99
N LEU A 115 0.37 -12.03 4.67
CA LEU A 115 1.25 -10.97 4.17
C LEU A 115 2.33 -11.55 3.27
N TYR A 116 2.38 -11.12 2.03
CA TYR A 116 3.47 -11.36 1.09
C TYR A 116 4.40 -10.14 1.03
N ALA A 117 5.70 -10.38 1.03
CA ALA A 117 6.70 -9.33 0.93
C ALA A 117 7.76 -9.66 -0.12
N SER A 118 8.27 -8.63 -0.78
CA SER A 118 9.41 -8.70 -1.68
C SER A 118 10.36 -7.54 -1.37
N VAL A 119 11.66 -7.81 -1.40
CA VAL A 119 12.70 -6.79 -1.18
C VAL A 119 13.23 -6.33 -2.52
N LEU A 120 13.13 -5.03 -2.76
CA LEU A 120 13.73 -4.37 -3.92
C LEU A 120 14.98 -3.60 -3.47
N ARG A 121 16.13 -3.95 -4.04
CA ARG A 121 17.41 -3.32 -3.73
C ARG A 121 17.76 -2.22 -4.76
N GLY A 122 18.74 -1.38 -4.42
CA GLY A 122 19.20 -0.30 -5.29
C GLY A 122 18.21 0.87 -5.41
N VAL A 123 17.24 0.93 -4.51
CA VAL A 123 16.25 2.01 -4.44
C VAL A 123 16.91 3.29 -3.96
N ASN A 124 16.73 4.40 -4.68
CA ASN A 124 17.09 5.71 -4.17
C ASN A 124 16.02 6.15 -3.15
N PHE A 125 16.36 6.06 -1.87
CA PHE A 125 15.46 6.40 -0.77
C PHE A 125 14.91 7.83 -0.91
N ASN A 126 15.79 8.82 -1.09
CA ASN A 126 15.38 10.23 -1.12
C ASN A 126 14.41 10.53 -2.26
N LYS A 127 14.66 10.01 -3.46
CA LYS A 127 13.74 10.16 -4.61
C LYS A 127 12.39 9.51 -4.34
N SER A 128 12.40 8.31 -3.78
CA SER A 128 11.18 7.54 -3.49
C SER A 128 10.36 8.21 -2.39
N PHE A 129 11.00 8.57 -1.30
CA PHE A 129 10.37 9.19 -0.14
C PHE A 129 9.81 10.58 -0.49
N SER A 130 10.63 11.44 -1.11
CA SER A 130 10.16 12.77 -1.54
C SER A 130 8.96 12.68 -2.50
N PHE A 131 8.96 11.74 -3.43
CA PHE A 131 7.83 11.56 -4.34
C PHE A 131 6.57 11.06 -3.62
N ALA A 132 6.72 10.14 -2.65
CA ALA A 132 5.60 9.69 -1.83
C ALA A 132 5.03 10.84 -0.98
N LYS A 133 5.88 11.67 -0.37
CA LYS A 133 5.46 12.87 0.37
C LYS A 133 4.77 13.90 -0.53
N GLN A 134 5.26 14.15 -1.73
CA GLN A 134 4.57 15.00 -2.71
C GLN A 134 3.18 14.47 -3.09
N MET A 135 2.99 13.15 -3.11
CA MET A 135 1.65 12.58 -3.28
C MET A 135 0.79 12.77 -2.03
N GLN A 136 1.37 12.65 -0.84
CA GLN A 136 0.69 12.87 0.44
C GLN A 136 0.20 14.32 0.59
N GLU A 137 1.05 15.29 0.25
CA GLU A 137 0.74 16.73 0.29
C GLU A 137 -0.46 17.13 -0.61
N LYS A 138 -0.77 16.34 -1.63
CA LYS A 138 -1.98 16.56 -2.45
C LYS A 138 -3.27 16.29 -1.70
N GLY A 139 -3.20 15.64 -0.54
CA GLY A 139 -4.37 15.24 0.24
C GLY A 139 -5.23 14.24 -0.51
N ALA A 140 -6.46 14.62 -0.84
CA ALA A 140 -7.40 13.76 -1.53
C ALA A 140 -7.06 13.61 -3.03
N ILE A 141 -6.77 12.38 -3.45
CA ILE A 141 -6.48 12.01 -4.84
C ILE A 141 -7.59 11.07 -5.31
N SER A 142 -8.12 11.27 -6.52
CA SER A 142 -9.15 10.40 -7.08
C SER A 142 -8.73 8.92 -7.01
N TYR A 143 -9.60 8.09 -6.44
CA TYR A 143 -9.34 6.68 -6.19
C TYR A 143 -9.85 5.83 -7.36
N GLY A 144 -9.03 4.92 -7.85
CA GLY A 144 -9.48 3.88 -8.77
C GLY A 144 -8.39 3.34 -9.68
N PRO A 145 -8.57 2.09 -10.15
CA PRO A 145 -7.61 1.43 -11.04
C PRO A 145 -7.54 2.08 -12.43
N PHE A 146 -8.64 2.65 -12.92
CA PHE A 146 -8.79 3.21 -14.26
C PHE A 146 -8.89 4.75 -14.30
N VAL A 147 -8.84 5.42 -13.15
CA VAL A 147 -8.91 6.88 -13.10
C VAL A 147 -7.61 7.50 -13.61
N ARG A 148 -7.68 8.32 -14.67
CA ARG A 148 -6.50 8.81 -15.41
C ARG A 148 -5.45 9.49 -14.54
N LYS A 149 -5.80 10.41 -13.68
CA LYS A 149 -4.90 11.13 -12.77
C LYS A 149 -4.98 10.62 -11.33
N GLY A 150 -5.67 9.49 -11.10
CA GLY A 150 -5.88 8.91 -9.80
C GLY A 150 -4.82 7.88 -9.39
N ALA A 151 -5.11 7.24 -8.27
CA ALA A 151 -4.33 6.14 -7.73
C ALA A 151 -5.25 5.10 -7.06
N ASN A 152 -4.70 3.93 -6.79
CA ASN A 152 -5.12 2.96 -5.79
C ASN A 152 -3.86 2.44 -5.12
N CYS A 153 -3.98 1.54 -4.15
CA CYS A 153 -2.83 1.00 -3.41
C CYS A 153 -1.72 0.46 -4.34
N SER A 154 -2.05 -0.37 -5.32
CA SER A 154 -1.06 -0.96 -6.23
C SER A 154 -0.45 0.07 -7.19
N ARG A 155 -1.24 1.02 -7.68
CA ARG A 155 -0.72 2.13 -8.53
C ARG A 155 0.18 3.07 -7.74
N PHE A 156 -0.11 3.30 -6.46
CA PHE A 156 0.76 4.07 -5.57
C PHE A 156 2.12 3.39 -5.45
N VAL A 157 2.15 2.13 -5.04
CA VAL A 157 3.39 1.34 -4.93
C VAL A 157 4.18 1.35 -6.26
N SER A 158 3.50 1.08 -7.38
CA SER A 158 4.13 1.08 -8.71
C SER A 158 4.72 2.44 -9.08
N LYS A 159 4.06 3.55 -8.75
CA LYS A 159 4.58 4.90 -9.01
C LYS A 159 5.85 5.18 -8.22
N ILE A 160 5.88 4.79 -6.93
CA ILE A 160 7.07 4.97 -6.09
C ILE A 160 8.24 4.14 -6.63
N ILE A 161 8.01 2.86 -6.97
CA ILE A 161 9.05 1.98 -7.52
C ILE A 161 9.62 2.56 -8.83
N ARG A 162 8.78 3.06 -9.73
CA ARG A 162 9.25 3.71 -10.97
C ARG A 162 10.08 4.97 -10.73
N LYS A 163 9.83 5.69 -9.64
CA LYS A 163 10.58 6.88 -9.24
C LYS A 163 11.86 6.57 -8.47
N SER A 164 12.01 5.34 -7.98
CA SER A 164 13.16 4.92 -7.19
C SER A 164 14.48 4.87 -7.94
N GLY A 165 14.46 4.94 -9.27
CA GLY A 165 15.64 4.83 -10.12
C GLY A 165 16.07 3.38 -10.42
N VAL A 166 15.30 2.39 -9.94
CA VAL A 166 15.54 0.99 -10.28
C VAL A 166 14.97 0.69 -11.67
N SER A 167 15.77 0.05 -12.53
CA SER A 167 15.28 -0.48 -13.81
C SER A 167 14.43 -1.71 -13.53
N ILE A 168 13.16 -1.64 -13.92
CA ILE A 168 12.23 -2.78 -13.84
C ILE A 168 12.16 -3.34 -15.25
N TYR A 169 12.83 -4.46 -15.46
CA TYR A 169 12.72 -5.25 -16.68
C TYR A 169 11.62 -6.29 -16.55
#